data_f8d2530ef2a45bad966f228234bb9fed
#
_entry.id   f8d2530ef2a45bad966f228234bb9fed
#
_cell.length_a   1.000
_cell.length_b   1.000
_cell.length_c   1.000
_cell.angle_alpha   90.00
_cell.angle_beta   90.00
_cell.angle_gamma   90.00
#
_symmetry.space_group_name_H-M   'P 1'
#
loop_
_entity.id
_entity.type
_entity.pdbx_description
1 polymer ?
#
loop_
_entity_poly.entity_id
_entity_poly.type
_entity_poly.pdbx_seq_one_letter_code
_entity_poly.pdbx_strand_id
1 'polypeptide(L)' 'MITMAEGLDVEAMIQRFRDRAHAVKNRPLPPVAGAERTKFVQQAQIDFQDYAIVGDSAATMEDGILVLRIDLRPPDARG' A
#
# COMPACT_ATOMS: atom_id res chain seq x y z
N MET A 1 -22.90 17.53 -8.44
CA MET A 1 -21.80 16.57 -8.70
C MET A 1 -21.17 16.17 -7.38
N ILE A 2 -21.01 14.87 -7.16
CA ILE A 2 -20.40 14.35 -5.94
C ILE A 2 -18.90 14.55 -6.03
N THR A 3 -18.28 15.14 -4.99
CA THR A 3 -16.83 15.25 -4.93
C THR A 3 -16.22 13.88 -4.61
N MET A 4 -14.95 13.70 -4.91
CA MET A 4 -14.26 12.47 -4.57
C MET A 4 -14.33 12.19 -3.06
N ALA A 5 -14.25 13.24 -2.22
CA ALA A 5 -14.34 13.09 -0.77
C ALA A 5 -15.69 12.50 -0.32
N GLU A 6 -16.77 12.93 -0.95
CA GLU A 6 -18.11 12.46 -0.59
C GLU A 6 -18.36 11.01 -1.01
N GLY A 7 -17.74 10.58 -2.12
CA GLY A 7 -17.92 9.23 -2.63
C GLY A 7 -16.85 8.24 -2.19
N LEU A 8 -15.86 8.67 -1.40
CA LEU A 8 -14.74 7.83 -1.02
C LEU A 8 -14.92 7.23 0.38
N ASP A 9 -14.93 5.91 0.45
CA ASP A 9 -14.84 5.19 1.72
C ASP A 9 -13.36 4.99 2.04
N VAL A 10 -12.83 5.82 2.92
CA VAL A 10 -11.39 5.86 3.23
C VAL A 10 -10.95 4.55 3.90
N GLU A 11 -11.74 4.03 4.84
CA GLU A 11 -11.39 2.78 5.51
C GLU A 11 -11.32 1.61 4.53
N ALA A 12 -12.26 1.55 3.60
CA ALA A 12 -12.27 0.53 2.56
C ALA A 12 -11.06 0.67 1.64
N MET A 13 -10.68 1.92 1.30
CA MET A 13 -9.50 2.17 0.48
C MET A 13 -8.23 1.67 1.18
N ILE A 14 -8.05 2.00 2.45
CA ILE A 14 -6.89 1.55 3.21
C ILE A 14 -6.87 0.03 3.29
N GLN A 15 -8.01 -0.61 3.51
CA GLN A 15 -8.09 -2.06 3.54
C GLN A 15 -7.71 -2.69 2.20
N ARG A 16 -8.12 -2.08 1.08
CA ARG A 16 -7.72 -2.57 -0.25
C ARG A 16 -6.20 -2.54 -0.42
N PHE A 17 -5.51 -1.52 0.10
CA PHE A 17 -4.05 -1.47 0.03
C PHE A 17 -3.40 -2.56 0.87
N ARG A 18 -3.95 -2.85 2.04
CA ARG A 18 -3.49 -4.00 2.85
C ARG A 18 -3.67 -5.31 2.10
N ASP A 19 -4.82 -5.48 1.47
CA ASP A 19 -5.12 -6.69 0.69
C ASP A 19 -4.18 -6.83 -0.50
N ARG A 20 -3.85 -5.72 -1.16
CA ARG A 20 -2.89 -5.71 -2.27
C ARG A 20 -1.50 -6.09 -1.81
N ALA A 21 -1.08 -5.61 -0.64
CA ALA A 21 0.21 -6.01 -0.07
C ALA A 21 0.26 -7.52 0.17
N HIS A 22 -0.80 -8.09 0.76
CA HIS A 22 -0.88 -9.53 0.97
C HIS A 22 -0.89 -10.29 -0.35
N ALA A 23 -1.59 -9.79 -1.36
CA ALA A 23 -1.64 -10.42 -2.67
C ALA A 23 -0.26 -10.48 -3.32
N VAL A 24 0.57 -9.46 -3.13
CA VAL A 24 1.94 -9.46 -3.65
C VAL A 24 2.76 -10.57 -2.99
N LYS A 25 2.64 -10.74 -1.68
CA LYS A 25 3.36 -11.82 -0.97
C LYS A 25 2.99 -13.20 -1.48
N ASN A 26 1.73 -13.39 -1.89
CA ASN A 26 1.23 -14.66 -2.35
C ASN A 26 1.30 -14.81 -3.87
N ARG A 27 1.88 -13.82 -4.57
CA ARG A 27 2.02 -13.84 -6.03
C ARG A 27 2.95 -14.97 -6.46
N PRO A 28 2.51 -15.87 -7.33
CA PRO A 28 3.39 -16.94 -7.80
C PRO A 28 4.51 -16.39 -8.66
N LEU A 29 5.70 -16.98 -8.54
CA LEU A 29 6.80 -16.63 -9.41
C LEU A 29 6.51 -17.19 -10.81
N PRO A 30 6.66 -16.37 -11.88
CA PRO A 30 6.52 -16.88 -13.23
C PRO A 30 7.67 -17.82 -13.57
N PRO A 31 7.50 -18.69 -14.58
CA PRO A 31 8.57 -19.62 -14.99
C PRO A 31 9.62 -18.90 -15.83
N VAL A 32 10.29 -17.93 -15.23
CA VAL A 32 11.36 -17.15 -15.86
C VAL A 32 12.62 -17.30 -15.02
N ALA A 33 13.78 -17.05 -15.66
CA ALA A 33 15.08 -17.21 -15.01
C ALA A 33 15.95 -16.00 -15.30
N GLY A 34 17.10 -15.91 -14.61
CA GLY A 34 18.09 -14.88 -14.84
C GLY A 34 17.59 -13.47 -14.53
N ALA A 35 17.87 -12.55 -15.45
CA ALA A 35 17.56 -11.13 -15.25
C ALA A 35 16.05 -10.87 -15.13
N GLU A 36 15.23 -11.63 -15.86
CA GLU A 36 13.78 -11.46 -15.78
C GLU A 36 13.24 -11.86 -14.41
N ARG A 37 13.76 -12.91 -13.84
CA ARG A 37 13.39 -13.34 -12.48
C ARG A 37 13.78 -12.28 -11.46
N THR A 38 14.99 -11.74 -11.58
CA THR A 38 15.47 -10.67 -10.69
C THR A 38 14.57 -9.45 -10.76
N LYS A 39 14.21 -9.02 -11.98
CA LYS A 39 13.30 -7.89 -12.15
C LYS A 39 11.94 -8.15 -11.53
N PHE A 40 11.40 -9.36 -11.71
CA PHE A 40 10.11 -9.70 -11.14
C PHE A 40 10.15 -9.62 -9.62
N VAL A 41 11.19 -10.20 -9.00
CA VAL A 41 11.32 -10.18 -7.53
C VAL A 41 11.49 -8.77 -7.02
N GLN A 42 12.31 -7.95 -7.67
CA GLN A 42 12.50 -6.54 -7.30
C GLN A 42 11.20 -5.76 -7.40
N GLN A 43 10.44 -5.96 -8.47
CA GLN A 43 9.17 -5.26 -8.64
C GLN A 43 8.16 -5.69 -7.56
N ALA A 44 8.13 -6.98 -7.23
CA ALA A 44 7.25 -7.47 -6.17
C ALA A 44 7.60 -6.86 -4.82
N GLN A 45 8.89 -6.71 -4.52
CA GLN A 45 9.33 -6.08 -3.28
C GLN A 45 8.90 -4.61 -3.20
N ILE A 46 9.02 -3.88 -4.31
CA ILE A 46 8.61 -2.48 -4.38
C ILE A 46 7.09 -2.39 -4.22
N ASP A 47 6.34 -3.21 -4.93
CA ASP A 47 4.88 -3.22 -4.85
C ASP A 47 4.41 -3.51 -3.42
N PHE A 48 5.00 -4.51 -2.78
CA PHE A 48 4.67 -4.83 -1.40
C PHE A 48 4.92 -3.65 -0.47
N GLN A 49 6.11 -3.04 -0.59
CA GLN A 49 6.47 -1.90 0.24
C GLN A 49 5.48 -0.75 0.07
N ASP A 50 5.17 -0.39 -1.18
CA ASP A 50 4.31 0.74 -1.47
C ASP A 50 2.89 0.50 -0.93
N TYR A 51 2.33 -0.68 -1.18
CA TYR A 51 1.01 -1.02 -0.70
C TYR A 51 0.95 -1.10 0.82
N ALA A 52 1.97 -1.69 1.45
CA ALA A 52 2.02 -1.82 2.90
C ALA A 52 2.12 -0.45 3.59
N ILE A 53 2.91 0.46 3.05
CA ILE A 53 3.05 1.81 3.60
C ILE A 53 1.71 2.53 3.62
N VAL A 54 0.98 2.49 2.51
CA VAL A 54 -0.35 3.11 2.45
C VAL A 54 -1.32 2.37 3.36
N GLY A 55 -1.27 1.03 3.39
CA GLY A 55 -2.13 0.22 4.24
C GLY A 55 -1.92 0.45 5.73
N ASP A 56 -0.72 0.89 6.13
CA ASP A 56 -0.40 1.20 7.52
C ASP A 56 -0.64 2.67 7.88
N SER A 57 -1.05 3.49 6.92
CA SER A 57 -1.24 4.91 7.17
C SER A 57 -2.42 5.17 8.09
N ALA A 58 -2.33 6.27 8.85
CA ALA A 58 -3.46 6.80 9.58
C ALA A 58 -4.13 7.85 8.69
N ALA A 59 -5.34 7.56 8.23
CA ALA A 59 -6.05 8.41 7.30
C ALA A 59 -7.06 9.29 8.01
N THR A 60 -7.07 10.57 7.67
CA THR A 60 -8.09 11.51 8.14
C THR A 60 -8.63 12.31 6.96
N MET A 61 -9.86 12.77 7.11
CA MET A 61 -10.48 13.64 6.14
C MET A 61 -10.69 15.02 6.78
N GLU A 62 -10.09 16.05 6.21
CA GLU A 62 -10.11 17.39 6.76
C GLU A 62 -10.59 18.36 5.67
N ASP A 63 -11.82 18.86 5.81
CA ASP A 63 -12.41 19.81 4.86
C ASP A 63 -12.34 19.34 3.40
N GLY A 64 -12.63 18.06 3.17
CA GLY A 64 -12.59 17.46 1.84
C GLY A 64 -11.20 17.07 1.38
N ILE A 65 -10.19 17.22 2.25
CA ILE A 65 -8.81 16.84 1.94
C ILE A 65 -8.47 15.54 2.65
N LEU A 66 -8.06 14.55 1.88
CA LEU A 66 -7.60 13.29 2.46
C LEU A 66 -6.15 13.43 2.89
N VAL A 67 -5.89 13.18 4.18
CA VAL A 67 -4.54 13.24 4.74
C VAL A 67 -4.14 11.85 5.17
N LEU A 68 -3.00 11.38 4.66
CA LEU A 68 -2.40 10.11 5.09
C LEU A 68 -1.15 10.41 5.89
N ARG A 69 -1.11 9.94 7.13
CA ARG A 69 0.07 10.07 7.98
C ARG A 69 0.77 8.73 8.03
N ILE A 70 2.02 8.73 7.62
CA ILE A 70 2.83 7.52 7.50
C ILE A 70 4.07 7.70 8.34
N ASP A 71 4.18 6.87 9.40
CA ASP A 71 5.32 6.90 10.28
C ASP A 71 6.36 5.90 9.77
N LEU A 72 7.46 6.40 9.25
CA LEU A 72 8.53 5.58 8.68
C LEU A 72 9.65 5.26 9.68
N ARG A 73 9.48 5.67 10.94
CA ARG A 73 10.47 5.32 11.97
C ARG A 73 10.40 3.82 12.29
N PRO A 74 11.51 3.22 12.77
CA PRO A 74 11.45 1.83 13.21
C PRO A 74 10.40 1.62 14.29
N PRO A 75 9.79 0.42 14.42
CA PRO A 75 8.73 0.18 15.40
C PRO A 75 9.11 0.53 16.84
N ASP A 76 10.35 0.33 17.24
CA ASP A 76 10.83 0.65 18.58
C ASP A 76 10.93 2.16 18.84
N ALA A 77 10.94 2.99 17.80
CA ALA A 77 10.94 4.45 17.92
C ALA A 77 9.53 5.06 17.84
N ARG A 78 8.53 4.26 17.54
CA ARG A 78 7.12 4.69 17.48
C ARG A 78 6.51 4.56 18.85
N GLY A 79 6.57 5.55 19.62
CA GLY A 79 6.16 5.58 21.00
C GLY A 79 4.82 4.94 21.39
#